data_a4d1f61e71665a58f9cd4a308a20a92d
#
_entry.id   a4d1f61e71665a58f9cd4a308a20a92d
#
_cell.length_a   1.000
_cell.length_b   1.000
_cell.length_c   1.000
_cell.angle_alpha   90.00
_cell.angle_beta   90.00
_cell.angle_gamma   90.00
#
_symmetry.space_group_name_H-M   'P 1'
#
loop_
_entity.id
_entity.type
_entity.pdbx_description
1 polymer ?
#
loop_
_entity_poly.entity_id
_entity_poly.type
_entity_poly.pdbx_seq_one_letter_code
_entity_poly.pdbx_strand_id
1 'polypeptide(L)'
;SRGNGLQGEDWTPKIRLIPSIPQTTQGALANAVLQGEIFLQREGHIQQRMGGMNARSKVAGMLMRQDNASALNSLGIFIWAWPDGPANMPERLSQLAKAGFSLTKKYTLAVKDASEVERARQSWLTSALPFVTDGVVIRMAKEPAAQYWRPGQGDWLAAWKYPPVAQVAQVSAIQFSVGKSGKITVVASLVPVILDDKRVQRVNIGSVKRWEAWDIAPGDQILVSLAGQGIPRLDEVVWRSRERSKPVPPDSHFNSLTCFYASATCQEQFISRLVWLGSRSALGLDGMGEASWRALHQTHRFEHIFSWLALTSAQIANTPGFAKGKSEQIWRQFNLARRQPFTRWIMAMDIPLTQAALQASGDRSWEQLLMRTEQHWRQLPSTGERRAGRVIDWRDNPQIKALSRWLAAQHIPGFGS
;
A
#
# COMPACT_ATOMS: atom_id res chain seq x y z
N SER A 1 -15.36 4.23 -2.25
CA SER A 1 -13.96 4.66 -2.39
C SER A 1 -13.02 3.68 -1.70
N ARG A 2 -11.86 3.49 -2.24
CA ARG A 2 -10.76 2.75 -1.58
C ARG A 2 -9.83 3.77 -0.94
N GLY A 3 -9.70 3.71 0.38
CA GLY A 3 -8.92 4.71 1.09
C GLY A 3 -8.59 4.31 2.51
N ASN A 4 -8.08 5.27 3.27
CA ASN A 4 -7.65 5.09 4.65
C ASN A 4 -8.71 5.51 5.70
N GLY A 5 -9.93 5.76 5.26
CA GLY A 5 -11.02 6.26 6.10
C GLY A 5 -11.11 7.79 6.18
N LEU A 6 -10.11 8.50 5.67
CA LEU A 6 -10.08 9.98 5.59
C LEU A 6 -10.09 10.45 4.14
N GLN A 7 -9.39 9.74 3.27
CA GLN A 7 -9.32 10.00 1.84
C GLN A 7 -9.51 8.69 1.08
N GLY A 8 -10.18 8.76 -0.06
CA GLY A 8 -10.42 7.61 -0.92
C GLY A 8 -10.69 8.03 -2.36
N GLU A 9 -10.63 7.06 -3.25
CA GLU A 9 -10.88 7.27 -4.68
C GLU A 9 -12.38 7.43 -4.98
N ASP A 10 -12.70 8.30 -5.92
CA ASP A 10 -14.09 8.50 -6.39
C ASP A 10 -14.46 7.46 -7.45
N TRP A 11 -15.34 6.55 -7.08
CA TRP A 11 -15.88 5.51 -7.97
C TRP A 11 -17.25 5.83 -8.56
N THR A 12 -17.77 7.04 -8.38
CA THR A 12 -19.12 7.43 -8.83
C THR A 12 -19.40 7.06 -10.29
N PRO A 13 -18.51 7.30 -11.27
CA PRO A 13 -18.77 6.91 -12.66
C PRO A 13 -18.91 5.39 -12.85
N LYS A 14 -18.18 4.60 -12.09
CA LYS A 14 -18.21 3.12 -12.17
C LYS A 14 -19.44 2.54 -11.46
N ILE A 15 -19.81 3.09 -10.31
CA ILE A 15 -20.98 2.63 -9.53
C ILE A 15 -22.25 2.74 -10.35
N ARG A 16 -22.40 3.78 -11.14
CA ARG A 16 -23.55 3.97 -12.04
C ARG A 16 -23.68 2.87 -13.09
N LEU A 17 -22.61 2.16 -13.40
CA LEU A 17 -22.56 1.08 -14.39
C LEU A 17 -22.78 -0.30 -13.79
N ILE A 18 -22.90 -0.42 -12.46
CA ILE A 18 -23.14 -1.70 -11.77
C ILE A 18 -24.64 -1.96 -11.67
N PRO A 19 -25.19 -2.95 -12.40
CA PRO A 19 -26.65 -3.14 -12.47
C PRO A 19 -27.30 -3.51 -11.13
N SER A 20 -26.58 -4.20 -10.25
CA SER A 20 -27.10 -4.63 -8.95
C SER A 20 -27.23 -3.51 -7.93
N ILE A 21 -26.66 -2.33 -8.19
CA ILE A 21 -26.75 -1.18 -7.30
C ILE A 21 -27.97 -0.34 -7.70
N PRO A 22 -28.91 -0.09 -6.78
CA PRO A 22 -30.03 0.82 -7.03
C PRO A 22 -29.52 2.21 -7.45
N GLN A 23 -30.04 2.74 -8.56
CA GLN A 23 -29.62 4.04 -9.10
C GLN A 23 -30.39 5.20 -8.49
N THR A 24 -31.53 4.93 -7.90
CA THR A 24 -32.40 5.91 -7.23
C THR A 24 -32.91 5.35 -5.91
N THR A 25 -33.01 6.21 -4.93
CA THR A 25 -33.61 5.89 -3.63
C THR A 25 -34.66 6.92 -3.26
N GLN A 26 -35.65 6.51 -2.44
CA GLN A 26 -36.77 7.34 -2.03
C GLN A 26 -36.96 7.32 -0.51
N GLY A 27 -37.78 8.21 0.00
CA GLY A 27 -38.10 8.27 1.42
C GLY A 27 -36.92 8.59 2.30
N ALA A 28 -36.74 7.84 3.36
CA ALA A 28 -35.64 8.04 4.33
C ALA A 28 -34.23 7.88 3.71
N LEU A 29 -34.14 7.19 2.58
CA LEU A 29 -32.88 6.97 1.87
C LEU A 29 -32.61 8.00 0.76
N ALA A 30 -33.53 8.95 0.51
CA ALA A 30 -33.36 9.92 -0.57
C ALA A 30 -32.07 10.76 -0.47
N ASN A 31 -31.68 11.09 0.76
CA ASN A 31 -30.47 11.87 1.05
C ASN A 31 -29.54 11.16 2.06
N ALA A 32 -29.64 9.84 2.15
CA ALA A 32 -28.84 9.08 3.10
C ALA A 32 -27.40 8.89 2.64
N VAL A 33 -26.48 8.82 3.60
CA VAL A 33 -25.13 8.32 3.40
C VAL A 33 -25.09 6.87 3.86
N LEU A 34 -24.66 5.98 2.99
CA LEU A 34 -24.50 4.56 3.27
C LEU A 34 -23.06 4.15 3.13
N GLN A 35 -22.61 3.24 3.99
CA GLN A 35 -21.29 2.61 3.87
C GLN A 35 -21.48 1.14 3.51
N GLY A 36 -20.69 0.69 2.55
CA GLY A 36 -20.77 -0.68 2.08
C GLY A 36 -19.48 -1.14 1.41
N GLU A 37 -19.52 -2.34 0.90
CA GLU A 37 -18.42 -2.91 0.15
C GLU A 37 -18.91 -3.46 -1.18
N ILE A 38 -18.20 -3.12 -2.26
CA ILE A 38 -18.43 -3.71 -3.57
C ILE A 38 -17.73 -5.04 -3.62
N PHE A 39 -18.43 -6.07 -4.04
CA PHE A 39 -17.92 -7.43 -4.09
C PHE A 39 -18.18 -8.09 -5.45
N LEU A 40 -17.41 -9.13 -5.76
CA LEU A 40 -17.62 -9.99 -6.90
C LEU A 40 -18.70 -11.03 -6.56
N GLN A 41 -19.81 -11.03 -7.30
CA GLN A 41 -20.88 -12.01 -7.13
C GLN A 41 -20.40 -13.40 -7.51
N ARG A 42 -20.60 -14.36 -6.61
CA ARG A 42 -20.27 -15.78 -6.81
C ARG A 42 -21.42 -16.62 -6.30
N GLU A 43 -22.26 -17.09 -7.18
CA GLU A 43 -23.36 -17.97 -6.81
C GLU A 43 -22.85 -19.26 -6.20
N GLY A 44 -23.43 -19.66 -5.06
CA GLY A 44 -23.10 -20.93 -4.41
C GLY A 44 -21.71 -21.02 -3.81
N HIS A 45 -21.07 -19.88 -3.47
CA HIS A 45 -19.73 -19.87 -2.89
C HIS A 45 -19.72 -20.44 -1.48
N ILE A 46 -18.92 -21.49 -1.24
CA ILE A 46 -18.69 -22.08 0.08
C ILE A 46 -17.25 -21.74 0.51
N GLN A 47 -17.12 -20.85 1.48
CA GLN A 47 -15.82 -20.28 1.87
C GLN A 47 -14.84 -21.35 2.34
N GLN A 48 -15.30 -22.31 3.13
CA GLN A 48 -14.45 -23.38 3.64
C GLN A 48 -13.76 -24.20 2.53
N ARG A 49 -14.43 -24.37 1.39
CA ARG A 49 -13.94 -25.22 0.29
C ARG A 49 -13.27 -24.43 -0.82
N MET A 50 -13.76 -23.23 -1.10
CA MET A 50 -13.41 -22.46 -2.31
C MET A 50 -12.43 -21.34 -2.06
N GLY A 51 -12.31 -20.87 -0.82
CA GLY A 51 -11.42 -19.79 -0.47
C GLY A 51 -11.71 -18.48 -1.21
N GLY A 52 -10.71 -17.81 -1.75
CA GLY A 52 -10.87 -16.61 -2.57
C GLY A 52 -10.37 -15.32 -1.95
N MET A 53 -9.27 -15.35 -1.20
CA MET A 53 -8.68 -14.18 -0.54
C MET A 53 -8.31 -13.04 -1.50
N ASN A 54 -8.15 -13.33 -2.79
CA ASN A 54 -7.89 -12.32 -3.82
C ASN A 54 -9.14 -11.58 -4.31
N ALA A 55 -10.34 -11.92 -3.82
CA ALA A 55 -11.59 -11.33 -4.30
C ALA A 55 -11.59 -9.80 -4.25
N ARG A 56 -11.09 -9.22 -3.16
CA ARG A 56 -10.99 -7.76 -3.00
C ARG A 56 -10.06 -7.12 -4.03
N SER A 57 -8.92 -7.74 -4.31
CA SER A 57 -7.97 -7.26 -5.32
C SER A 57 -8.54 -7.37 -6.74
N LYS A 58 -9.30 -8.43 -7.02
CA LYS A 58 -10.00 -8.61 -8.31
C LYS A 58 -11.03 -7.49 -8.53
N VAL A 59 -11.84 -7.18 -7.52
CA VAL A 59 -12.81 -6.07 -7.58
C VAL A 59 -12.12 -4.74 -7.84
N ALA A 60 -11.06 -4.43 -7.09
CA ALA A 60 -10.28 -3.21 -7.30
C ALA A 60 -9.72 -3.11 -8.72
N GLY A 61 -9.19 -4.21 -9.25
CA GLY A 61 -8.73 -4.28 -10.63
C GLY A 61 -9.83 -4.05 -11.67
N MET A 62 -11.03 -4.59 -11.43
CA MET A 62 -12.18 -4.37 -12.31
C MET A 62 -12.65 -2.91 -12.31
N LEU A 63 -12.64 -2.27 -11.16
CA LEU A 63 -13.04 -0.85 -11.04
C LEU A 63 -12.00 0.10 -11.66
N MET A 64 -10.73 -0.27 -11.68
CA MET A 64 -9.67 0.56 -12.25
C MET A 64 -9.54 0.50 -13.78
N ARG A 65 -10.02 -0.55 -14.41
CA ARG A 65 -9.94 -0.70 -15.88
C ARG A 65 -10.90 0.22 -16.59
N GLN A 66 -10.43 0.89 -17.64
CA GLN A 66 -11.23 1.85 -18.40
C GLN A 66 -12.22 1.18 -19.37
N ASP A 67 -11.91 -0.02 -19.88
CA ASP A 67 -12.60 -0.61 -21.04
C ASP A 67 -13.51 -1.80 -20.72
N ASN A 68 -13.95 -1.99 -19.48
CA ASN A 68 -14.59 -3.24 -19.10
C ASN A 68 -15.97 -3.05 -18.44
N ALA A 69 -16.92 -2.40 -19.16
CA ALA A 69 -18.28 -2.23 -18.68
C ALA A 69 -19.00 -3.57 -18.42
N SER A 70 -18.70 -4.63 -19.20
CA SER A 70 -19.29 -5.96 -19.01
C SER A 70 -18.84 -6.65 -17.73
N ALA A 71 -17.61 -6.42 -17.27
CA ALA A 71 -17.12 -6.99 -16.01
C ALA A 71 -17.87 -6.43 -14.79
N LEU A 72 -18.35 -5.20 -14.85
CA LEU A 72 -19.10 -4.57 -13.78
C LEU A 72 -20.48 -5.23 -13.54
N ASN A 73 -21.00 -5.99 -14.49
CA ASN A 73 -22.25 -6.76 -14.33
C ASN A 73 -22.13 -7.85 -13.27
N SER A 74 -20.92 -8.30 -12.97
CA SER A 74 -20.65 -9.33 -11.96
C SER A 74 -20.47 -8.77 -10.56
N LEU A 75 -20.56 -7.46 -10.37
CA LEU A 75 -20.37 -6.82 -9.08
C LEU A 75 -21.69 -6.64 -8.35
N GLY A 76 -21.62 -6.71 -7.03
CA GLY A 76 -22.69 -6.39 -6.10
C GLY A 76 -22.23 -5.42 -5.03
N ILE A 77 -23.18 -4.96 -4.22
CA ILE A 77 -22.88 -4.10 -3.06
C ILE A 77 -23.48 -4.71 -1.80
N PHE A 78 -22.72 -4.70 -0.73
CA PHE A 78 -23.19 -5.04 0.61
C PHE A 78 -23.12 -3.80 1.49
N ILE A 79 -24.26 -3.27 1.88
CA ILE A 79 -24.33 -2.13 2.80
C ILE A 79 -24.20 -2.64 4.22
N TRP A 80 -23.14 -2.23 4.92
CA TRP A 80 -22.89 -2.65 6.29
C TRP A 80 -23.21 -1.57 7.33
N ALA A 81 -23.34 -0.29 6.92
CA ALA A 81 -23.67 0.79 7.84
C ALA A 81 -24.56 1.86 7.18
N TRP A 82 -25.45 2.40 7.98
CA TRP A 82 -26.24 3.57 7.68
C TRP A 82 -26.03 4.60 8.79
N PRO A 83 -25.00 5.47 8.68
CA PRO A 83 -24.76 6.52 9.67
C PRO A 83 -25.99 7.37 9.89
N ASP A 84 -26.37 7.53 11.16
CA ASP A 84 -27.57 8.28 11.57
C ASP A 84 -28.90 7.76 10.99
N GLY A 85 -28.95 6.50 10.58
CA GLY A 85 -30.19 5.83 10.21
C GLY A 85 -31.07 5.52 11.44
N PRO A 86 -32.23 4.86 11.22
CA PRO A 86 -33.12 4.47 12.32
C PRO A 86 -32.36 3.72 13.42
N ALA A 87 -32.58 4.08 14.66
CA ALA A 87 -31.95 3.44 15.81
C ALA A 87 -32.39 1.99 16.01
N ASN A 88 -33.62 1.68 15.61
CA ASN A 88 -34.15 0.32 15.62
C ASN A 88 -33.55 -0.48 14.45
N MET A 89 -32.78 -1.50 14.76
CA MET A 89 -32.09 -2.31 13.73
C MET A 89 -33.06 -3.05 12.79
N PRO A 90 -34.14 -3.71 13.25
CA PRO A 90 -35.09 -4.33 12.36
C PRO A 90 -35.74 -3.34 11.37
N GLU A 91 -36.07 -2.13 11.79
CA GLU A 91 -36.56 -1.08 10.93
C GLU A 91 -35.54 -0.64 9.89
N ARG A 92 -34.28 -0.42 10.31
CA ARG A 92 -33.16 -0.08 9.43
C ARG A 92 -33.00 -1.13 8.34
N LEU A 93 -32.92 -2.40 8.72
CA LEU A 93 -32.76 -3.52 7.79
C LEU A 93 -33.94 -3.62 6.81
N SER A 94 -35.15 -3.41 7.29
CA SER A 94 -36.34 -3.43 6.45
C SER A 94 -36.37 -2.30 5.43
N GLN A 95 -35.97 -1.10 5.82
CA GLN A 95 -35.89 0.05 4.90
C GLN A 95 -34.80 -0.13 3.85
N LEU A 96 -33.62 -0.66 4.23
CA LEU A 96 -32.57 -0.99 3.28
C LEU A 96 -33.03 -2.05 2.26
N ALA A 97 -33.73 -3.10 2.72
CA ALA A 97 -34.24 -4.15 1.84
C ALA A 97 -35.26 -3.60 0.84
N LYS A 98 -36.19 -2.76 1.29
CA LYS A 98 -37.19 -2.10 0.41
C LYS A 98 -36.55 -1.19 -0.64
N ALA A 99 -35.40 -0.60 -0.33
CA ALA A 99 -34.66 0.25 -1.26
C ALA A 99 -33.79 -0.54 -2.26
N GLY A 100 -33.76 -1.87 -2.16
CA GLY A 100 -32.97 -2.74 -3.05
C GLY A 100 -31.67 -3.25 -2.46
N PHE A 101 -31.34 -2.92 -1.21
CA PHE A 101 -30.15 -3.39 -0.49
C PHE A 101 -30.54 -4.57 0.43
N SER A 102 -30.98 -5.68 -0.17
CA SER A 102 -31.57 -6.82 0.56
C SER A 102 -30.55 -7.69 1.29
N LEU A 103 -29.27 -7.65 0.89
CA LEU A 103 -28.23 -8.51 1.48
C LEU A 103 -27.98 -8.20 2.95
N THR A 104 -28.07 -6.94 3.34
CA THR A 104 -27.86 -6.52 4.73
C THR A 104 -28.85 -7.22 5.66
N LYS A 105 -30.14 -7.24 5.29
CA LYS A 105 -31.17 -7.93 6.07
C LYS A 105 -30.95 -9.44 6.11
N LYS A 106 -30.58 -10.02 4.97
CA LYS A 106 -30.37 -11.46 4.83
C LYS A 106 -29.22 -11.99 5.66
N TYR A 107 -28.16 -11.20 5.80
CA TYR A 107 -26.90 -11.61 6.46
C TYR A 107 -26.60 -10.83 7.74
N THR A 108 -27.63 -10.33 8.40
CA THR A 108 -27.54 -9.73 9.73
C THR A 108 -28.42 -10.53 10.69
N LEU A 109 -27.82 -11.00 11.78
CA LEU A 109 -28.49 -11.78 12.81
C LEU A 109 -28.40 -11.08 14.17
N ALA A 110 -29.50 -11.08 14.93
CA ALA A 110 -29.46 -10.68 16.32
C ALA A 110 -28.84 -11.80 17.15
N VAL A 111 -27.86 -11.49 17.99
CA VAL A 111 -27.16 -12.43 18.86
C VAL A 111 -27.07 -11.89 20.26
N LYS A 112 -26.95 -12.77 21.25
CA LYS A 112 -26.93 -12.42 22.68
C LYS A 112 -25.55 -12.59 23.30
N ASP A 113 -24.77 -13.53 22.79
CA ASP A 113 -23.48 -13.91 23.37
C ASP A 113 -22.47 -14.40 22.31
N ALA A 114 -21.24 -14.64 22.73
CA ALA A 114 -20.18 -15.11 21.88
C ALA A 114 -20.47 -16.52 21.28
N SER A 115 -21.21 -17.35 21.99
CA SER A 115 -21.58 -18.68 21.50
C SER A 115 -22.51 -18.61 20.28
N GLU A 116 -23.48 -17.71 20.29
CA GLU A 116 -24.35 -17.48 19.13
C GLU A 116 -23.58 -16.89 17.95
N VAL A 117 -22.64 -16.00 18.21
CA VAL A 117 -21.74 -15.45 17.18
C VAL A 117 -20.93 -16.55 16.53
N GLU A 118 -20.36 -17.45 17.31
CA GLU A 118 -19.55 -18.58 16.80
C GLU A 118 -20.40 -19.52 15.94
N ARG A 119 -21.62 -19.80 16.33
CA ARG A 119 -22.53 -20.62 15.50
C ARG A 119 -22.84 -19.95 14.17
N ALA A 120 -23.10 -18.66 14.16
CA ALA A 120 -23.32 -17.92 12.92
C ALA A 120 -22.06 -17.91 12.03
N ARG A 121 -20.91 -17.69 12.63
CA ARG A 121 -19.61 -17.69 11.95
C ARG A 121 -19.35 -19.04 11.28
N GLN A 122 -19.55 -20.14 11.99
CA GLN A 122 -19.39 -21.50 11.44
C GLN A 122 -20.40 -21.82 10.36
N SER A 123 -21.67 -21.41 10.57
CA SER A 123 -22.72 -21.60 9.57
C SER A 123 -22.38 -20.90 8.27
N TRP A 124 -21.93 -19.66 8.31
CA TRP A 124 -21.56 -18.91 7.08
C TRP A 124 -20.25 -19.39 6.46
N LEU A 125 -19.35 -19.96 7.21
CA LEU A 125 -18.14 -20.60 6.67
C LEU A 125 -18.46 -21.81 5.79
N THR A 126 -19.46 -22.56 6.15
CA THR A 126 -19.81 -23.86 5.52
C THR A 126 -21.00 -23.81 4.58
N SER A 127 -21.76 -22.71 4.57
CA SER A 127 -22.95 -22.54 3.73
C SER A 127 -22.62 -21.83 2.41
N ALA A 128 -23.47 -22.06 1.42
CA ALA A 128 -23.41 -21.34 0.15
C ALA A 128 -23.78 -19.86 0.34
N LEU A 129 -22.89 -18.96 -0.05
CA LEU A 129 -23.07 -17.52 -0.03
C LEU A 129 -22.85 -16.94 -1.42
N PRO A 130 -23.37 -15.74 -1.72
CA PRO A 130 -23.16 -15.11 -3.03
C PRO A 130 -21.80 -14.37 -3.12
N PHE A 131 -20.96 -14.44 -2.11
CA PHE A 131 -19.70 -13.73 -2.04
C PHE A 131 -18.66 -14.45 -1.18
N VAL A 132 -17.41 -14.09 -1.38
CA VAL A 132 -16.28 -14.49 -0.54
C VAL A 132 -16.35 -13.78 0.81
N THR A 133 -16.07 -14.49 1.90
CA THR A 133 -16.03 -13.94 3.26
C THR A 133 -14.72 -14.29 3.97
N ASP A 134 -14.32 -13.49 4.94
CA ASP A 134 -13.15 -13.75 5.78
C ASP A 134 -13.48 -13.87 7.27
N GLY A 135 -14.75 -13.83 7.60
CA GLY A 135 -15.25 -13.92 8.97
C GLY A 135 -16.58 -13.20 9.13
N VAL A 136 -16.86 -12.79 10.34
CA VAL A 136 -18.05 -12.04 10.71
C VAL A 136 -17.69 -10.70 11.35
N VAL A 137 -18.58 -9.73 11.26
CA VAL A 137 -18.50 -8.48 12.00
C VAL A 137 -19.57 -8.49 13.09
N ILE A 138 -19.14 -8.28 14.31
CA ILE A 138 -19.98 -8.17 15.51
C ILE A 138 -20.15 -6.68 15.80
N ARG A 139 -21.35 -6.23 16.01
CA ARG A 139 -21.62 -4.82 16.30
C ARG A 139 -22.68 -4.70 17.41
N MET A 140 -22.57 -3.66 18.20
CA MET A 140 -23.60 -3.36 19.19
C MET A 140 -24.91 -2.98 18.51
N ALA A 141 -26.04 -3.42 19.09
CA ALA A 141 -27.34 -3.09 18.57
C ALA A 141 -27.61 -1.57 18.58
N LYS A 142 -27.07 -0.88 19.58
CA LYS A 142 -27.10 0.58 19.67
C LYS A 142 -25.72 1.13 19.26
N GLU A 143 -25.67 1.75 18.13
CA GLU A 143 -24.46 2.38 17.60
C GLU A 143 -24.26 3.79 18.15
N PRO A 144 -23.02 4.26 18.31
CA PRO A 144 -22.78 5.67 18.60
C PRO A 144 -23.20 6.54 17.40
N ALA A 145 -23.53 7.81 17.66
CA ALA A 145 -23.84 8.75 16.59
C ALA A 145 -22.64 8.88 15.62
N ALA A 146 -22.93 9.05 14.32
CA ALA A 146 -21.94 9.02 13.26
C ALA A 146 -20.82 10.06 13.45
N GLN A 147 -21.11 11.19 14.08
CA GLN A 147 -20.11 12.21 14.40
C GLN A 147 -18.95 11.72 15.28
N TYR A 148 -19.14 10.62 16.03
CA TYR A 148 -18.13 10.01 16.89
C TYR A 148 -17.36 8.87 16.23
N TRP A 149 -17.74 8.48 15.01
CA TRP A 149 -17.02 7.43 14.30
C TRP A 149 -15.64 7.93 13.87
N ARG A 150 -14.63 7.10 14.09
CA ARG A 150 -13.25 7.37 13.69
C ARG A 150 -12.67 6.14 13.00
N PRO A 151 -11.91 6.31 11.92
CA PRO A 151 -11.26 5.21 11.22
C PRO A 151 -10.35 4.43 12.17
N GLY A 152 -10.51 3.10 12.18
CA GLY A 152 -9.69 2.21 13.00
C GLY A 152 -9.92 2.31 14.51
N GLN A 153 -10.91 3.07 14.94
CA GLN A 153 -11.27 3.23 16.35
C GLN A 153 -12.75 2.91 16.55
N GLY A 154 -13.06 2.16 17.56
CA GLY A 154 -14.42 1.84 17.92
C GLY A 154 -14.48 0.58 18.77
N ASP A 155 -15.09 0.68 19.92
CA ASP A 155 -15.39 -0.42 20.85
C ASP A 155 -16.78 -1.02 20.63
N TRP A 156 -17.52 -0.49 19.65
CA TRP A 156 -18.89 -0.89 19.33
C TRP A 156 -18.99 -1.89 18.17
N LEU A 157 -17.88 -2.19 17.51
CA LEU A 157 -17.80 -3.20 16.47
C LEU A 157 -16.45 -3.93 16.50
N ALA A 158 -16.45 -5.22 16.14
CA ALA A 158 -15.26 -6.04 16.07
C ALA A 158 -15.41 -7.08 14.96
N ALA A 159 -14.32 -7.40 14.28
CA ALA A 159 -14.28 -8.48 13.32
C ALA A 159 -13.75 -9.75 13.99
N TRP A 160 -14.44 -10.88 13.74
CA TRP A 160 -13.98 -12.20 14.12
C TRP A 160 -13.72 -13.04 12.87
N LYS A 161 -12.48 -13.04 12.45
CA LYS A 161 -12.08 -13.67 11.20
C LYS A 161 -11.96 -15.18 11.32
N TYR A 162 -12.13 -15.86 10.17
CA TYR A 162 -11.79 -17.28 10.07
C TYR A 162 -10.30 -17.52 10.28
N PRO A 163 -9.89 -18.72 10.74
CA PRO A 163 -8.48 -19.05 10.81
C PRO A 163 -7.81 -18.86 9.43
N PRO A 164 -6.60 -18.28 9.38
CA PRO A 164 -5.90 -18.11 8.14
C PRO A 164 -5.55 -19.46 7.50
N VAL A 165 -5.63 -19.52 6.17
CA VAL A 165 -5.14 -20.67 5.40
C VAL A 165 -3.62 -20.70 5.50
N ALA A 166 -3.04 -21.85 5.85
CA ALA A 166 -1.60 -22.03 5.98
C ALA A 166 -1.12 -23.24 5.20
N GLN A 167 0.11 -23.18 4.70
CA GLN A 167 0.76 -24.27 3.99
C GLN A 167 2.27 -24.26 4.25
N VAL A 168 2.88 -25.46 4.25
CA VAL A 168 4.33 -25.59 4.33
C VAL A 168 4.95 -25.29 2.97
N ALA A 169 5.97 -24.45 2.96
CA ALA A 169 6.73 -24.08 1.77
C ALA A 169 8.23 -24.24 2.01
N GLN A 170 8.95 -24.67 0.99
CA GLN A 170 10.40 -24.78 1.03
C GLN A 170 11.04 -23.45 0.68
N VAL A 171 12.00 -23.01 1.49
CA VAL A 171 12.81 -21.83 1.21
C VAL A 171 13.83 -22.16 0.11
N SER A 172 13.77 -21.45 -1.00
CA SER A 172 14.72 -21.61 -2.11
C SER A 172 15.90 -20.67 -2.02
N ALA A 173 15.71 -19.47 -1.47
CA ALA A 173 16.76 -18.48 -1.30
C ALA A 173 16.38 -17.47 -0.20
N ILE A 174 17.37 -16.85 0.38
CA ILE A 174 17.22 -15.67 1.24
C ILE A 174 17.74 -14.47 0.48
N GLN A 175 16.93 -13.44 0.38
CA GLN A 175 17.26 -12.19 -0.30
C GLN A 175 17.25 -11.03 0.69
N PHE A 176 18.22 -10.14 0.54
CA PHE A 176 18.31 -8.91 1.32
C PHE A 176 17.95 -7.73 0.42
N SER A 177 17.07 -6.88 0.88
CA SER A 177 16.79 -5.60 0.24
C SER A 177 17.15 -4.46 1.19
N VAL A 178 17.65 -3.37 0.63
CA VAL A 178 17.99 -2.17 1.40
C VAL A 178 17.01 -1.07 0.98
N GLY A 179 16.22 -0.57 1.92
CA GLY A 179 15.30 0.53 1.67
C GLY A 179 16.00 1.89 1.55
N LYS A 180 15.28 2.92 1.16
CA LYS A 180 15.82 4.29 1.03
C LYS A 180 16.45 4.82 2.32
N SER A 181 16.01 4.37 3.47
CA SER A 181 16.56 4.75 4.78
C SER A 181 17.78 3.93 5.21
N GLY A 182 18.24 3.01 4.38
CA GLY A 182 19.30 2.07 4.72
C GLY A 182 18.85 0.86 5.52
N LYS A 183 17.56 0.76 5.84
CA LYS A 183 17.01 -0.39 6.56
C LYS A 183 17.07 -1.63 5.69
N ILE A 184 17.68 -2.69 6.21
CA ILE A 184 17.76 -3.98 5.54
C ILE A 184 16.53 -4.80 5.89
N THR A 185 15.87 -5.33 4.87
CA THR A 185 14.74 -6.25 4.98
C THR A 185 15.12 -7.59 4.39
N VAL A 186 14.80 -8.67 5.11
CA VAL A 186 15.05 -10.04 4.68
C VAL A 186 13.78 -10.65 4.11
N VAL A 187 13.89 -11.19 2.91
CA VAL A 187 12.79 -11.84 2.20
C VAL A 187 13.21 -13.28 1.88
N ALA A 188 12.40 -14.25 2.28
CA ALA A 188 12.58 -15.63 1.85
C ALA A 188 11.88 -15.84 0.50
N SER A 189 12.64 -16.28 -0.50
CA SER A 189 12.08 -16.82 -1.74
C SER A 189 11.69 -18.27 -1.50
N LEU A 190 10.52 -18.66 -2.00
CA LEU A 190 9.95 -19.97 -1.78
C LEU A 190 9.83 -20.74 -3.08
N VAL A 191 9.95 -22.06 -3.01
CA VAL A 191 9.34 -22.91 -4.03
C VAL A 191 7.85 -22.59 -4.03
N PRO A 192 7.24 -22.21 -5.18
CA PRO A 192 5.89 -21.67 -5.18
C PRO A 192 4.88 -22.64 -4.59
N VAL A 193 4.01 -22.10 -3.75
CA VAL A 193 2.85 -22.82 -3.18
C VAL A 193 1.58 -22.04 -3.50
N ILE A 194 0.47 -22.75 -3.55
CA ILE A 194 -0.85 -22.15 -3.68
C ILE A 194 -1.48 -22.07 -2.31
N LEU A 195 -1.67 -20.86 -1.83
CA LEU A 195 -2.42 -20.57 -0.62
C LEU A 195 -3.75 -19.96 -1.02
N ASP A 196 -4.82 -20.67 -0.76
CA ASP A 196 -6.14 -20.32 -1.23
C ASP A 196 -6.14 -20.29 -2.79
N ASP A 197 -6.42 -19.17 -3.41
CA ASP A 197 -6.31 -18.99 -4.87
C ASP A 197 -5.08 -18.14 -5.27
N LYS A 198 -4.17 -17.92 -4.33
CA LYS A 198 -2.98 -17.10 -4.53
C LYS A 198 -1.71 -17.93 -4.59
N ARG A 199 -0.93 -17.70 -5.66
CA ARG A 199 0.42 -18.22 -5.76
C ARG A 199 1.37 -17.41 -4.90
N VAL A 200 2.01 -18.07 -3.94
CA VAL A 200 2.94 -17.43 -3.00
C VAL A 200 4.35 -17.93 -3.29
N GLN A 201 5.28 -17.00 -3.53
CA GLN A 201 6.69 -17.28 -3.84
C GLN A 201 7.65 -16.50 -2.95
N ARG A 202 7.15 -15.60 -2.13
CA ARG A 202 7.96 -14.75 -1.25
C ARG A 202 7.24 -14.52 0.06
N VAL A 203 8.02 -14.46 1.14
CA VAL A 203 7.53 -14.01 2.44
C VAL A 203 8.54 -13.08 3.07
N ASN A 204 8.06 -11.96 3.58
CA ASN A 204 8.88 -11.00 4.30
C ASN A 204 9.15 -11.52 5.71
N ILE A 205 10.42 -11.71 6.06
CA ILE A 205 10.82 -12.15 7.39
C ILE A 205 11.04 -10.97 8.34
N GLY A 206 11.34 -9.80 7.81
CA GLY A 206 11.59 -8.58 8.58
C GLY A 206 13.06 -8.17 8.62
N SER A 207 13.54 -7.73 9.79
CA SER A 207 14.91 -7.29 9.97
C SER A 207 15.92 -8.46 9.95
N VAL A 208 17.19 -8.16 9.72
CA VAL A 208 18.29 -9.14 9.83
C VAL A 208 18.29 -9.81 11.21
N LYS A 209 18.10 -9.04 12.28
CA LYS A 209 18.02 -9.56 13.65
C LYS A 209 16.87 -10.56 13.81
N ARG A 210 15.72 -10.26 13.24
CA ARG A 210 14.56 -11.14 13.29
C ARG A 210 14.79 -12.41 12.48
N TRP A 211 15.40 -12.30 11.30
CA TRP A 211 15.78 -13.44 10.49
C TRP A 211 16.77 -14.36 11.20
N GLU A 212 17.81 -13.79 11.84
CA GLU A 212 18.75 -14.55 12.65
C GLU A 212 18.07 -15.29 13.80
N ALA A 213 17.11 -14.65 14.47
CA ALA A 213 16.34 -15.27 15.54
C ALA A 213 15.48 -16.44 15.04
N TRP A 214 14.89 -16.33 13.84
CA TRP A 214 14.17 -17.41 13.20
C TRP A 214 15.07 -18.54 12.72
N ASP A 215 16.33 -18.25 12.46
CA ASP A 215 17.33 -19.20 11.95
C ASP A 215 16.87 -19.94 10.68
N ILE A 216 16.56 -19.17 9.65
CA ILE A 216 16.07 -19.67 8.37
C ILE A 216 17.18 -19.64 7.31
N ALA A 217 17.35 -20.76 6.62
CA ALA A 217 18.30 -20.90 5.51
C ALA A 217 17.63 -21.60 4.31
N PRO A 218 18.20 -21.45 3.09
CA PRO A 218 17.74 -22.22 1.94
C PRO A 218 17.69 -23.73 2.23
N GLY A 219 16.63 -24.39 1.78
CA GLY A 219 16.34 -25.78 2.04
C GLY A 219 15.42 -26.05 3.23
N ASP A 220 15.27 -25.07 4.14
CA ASP A 220 14.35 -25.19 5.27
C ASP A 220 12.88 -25.16 4.79
N GLN A 221 12.01 -25.79 5.56
CA GLN A 221 10.58 -25.74 5.35
C GLN A 221 9.90 -24.91 6.41
N ILE A 222 9.07 -23.98 5.97
CA ILE A 222 8.39 -23.02 6.83
C ILE A 222 6.88 -23.08 6.61
N LEU A 223 6.13 -22.78 7.67
CA LEU A 223 4.68 -22.61 7.60
C LEU A 223 4.37 -21.17 7.24
N VAL A 224 3.66 -21.00 6.14
CA VAL A 224 3.25 -19.69 5.61
C VAL A 224 1.73 -19.61 5.57
N SER A 225 1.17 -18.49 6.03
CA SER A 225 -0.26 -18.19 5.95
C SER A 225 -0.48 -16.86 5.25
N LEU A 226 -1.73 -16.61 4.87
CA LEU A 226 -2.15 -15.30 4.37
C LEU A 226 -2.74 -14.49 5.53
N ALA A 227 -2.04 -13.46 5.95
CA ALA A 227 -2.57 -12.43 6.86
C ALA A 227 -3.57 -11.54 6.12
N GLY A 228 -4.27 -10.67 6.83
CA GLY A 228 -5.28 -9.77 6.27
C GLY A 228 -4.88 -9.15 4.94
N GLN A 229 -5.81 -9.05 4.00
CA GLN A 229 -5.61 -8.62 2.62
C GLN A 229 -4.71 -9.54 1.75
N GLY A 230 -4.49 -10.78 2.18
CA GLY A 230 -3.73 -11.76 1.40
C GLY A 230 -2.22 -11.55 1.38
N ILE A 231 -1.65 -10.93 2.41
CA ILE A 231 -0.20 -10.76 2.57
C ILE A 231 0.40 -12.04 3.17
N PRO A 232 1.39 -12.67 2.51
CA PRO A 232 2.07 -13.84 3.08
C PRO A 232 2.77 -13.52 4.40
N ARG A 233 2.61 -14.40 5.37
CA ARG A 233 3.18 -14.29 6.71
C ARG A 233 3.89 -15.58 7.09
N LEU A 234 5.08 -15.46 7.68
CA LEU A 234 5.80 -16.57 8.31
C LEU A 234 5.19 -16.86 9.68
N ASP A 235 4.75 -18.09 9.87
CA ASP A 235 4.18 -18.53 11.14
C ASP A 235 5.16 -19.37 11.96
N GLU A 236 5.87 -20.32 11.32
CA GLU A 236 6.71 -21.29 12.01
C GLU A 236 7.79 -21.87 11.08
N VAL A 237 8.92 -22.29 11.65
CA VAL A 237 9.89 -23.14 10.95
C VAL A 237 9.55 -24.59 11.28
N VAL A 238 9.12 -25.35 10.28
CA VAL A 238 8.63 -26.72 10.45
C VAL A 238 9.76 -27.73 10.41
N TRP A 239 10.75 -27.49 9.57
CA TRP A 239 11.87 -28.42 9.37
C TRP A 239 13.11 -27.67 8.88
N ARG A 240 14.27 -28.03 9.39
CA ARG A 240 15.55 -27.46 8.97
C ARG A 240 16.38 -28.47 8.23
N SER A 241 16.92 -28.07 7.07
CA SER A 241 17.84 -28.91 6.28
C SER A 241 19.13 -29.19 7.07
N ARG A 242 19.70 -30.35 6.88
CA ARG A 242 20.99 -30.68 7.46
C ARG A 242 22.14 -29.94 6.79
N GLU A 243 22.06 -29.81 5.47
CA GLU A 243 23.03 -29.06 4.68
C GLU A 243 22.50 -27.64 4.53
N ARG A 244 23.01 -26.74 5.37
CA ARG A 244 22.55 -25.36 5.44
C ARG A 244 23.69 -24.41 5.13
N SER A 245 23.46 -23.52 4.19
CA SER A 245 24.33 -22.41 3.91
C SER A 245 23.57 -21.11 4.11
N LYS A 246 23.84 -20.40 5.20
CA LYS A 246 23.26 -19.10 5.45
C LYS A 246 23.98 -18.03 4.62
N PRO A 247 23.25 -17.25 3.82
CA PRO A 247 23.86 -16.10 3.16
C PRO A 247 24.31 -15.06 4.18
N VAL A 248 25.35 -14.32 3.82
CA VAL A 248 25.85 -13.23 4.64
C VAL A 248 25.02 -11.98 4.36
N PRO A 249 24.44 -11.33 5.38
CA PRO A 249 23.71 -10.09 5.17
C PRO A 249 24.65 -8.97 4.71
N PRO A 250 24.11 -7.96 3.98
CA PRO A 250 24.89 -6.78 3.63
C PRO A 250 25.41 -6.07 4.87
N ASP A 251 26.52 -5.37 4.72
CA ASP A 251 27.08 -4.57 5.79
C ASP A 251 26.10 -3.47 6.24
N SER A 252 26.04 -3.21 7.54
CA SER A 252 25.09 -2.29 8.17
C SER A 252 25.49 -0.80 8.12
N HIS A 253 26.41 -0.41 7.24
CA HIS A 253 26.84 0.99 7.08
C HIS A 253 25.79 1.91 6.43
N PHE A 254 24.73 1.33 5.87
CA PHE A 254 23.68 2.10 5.23
C PHE A 254 22.80 2.79 6.27
N ASN A 255 22.48 4.06 6.01
CA ASN A 255 21.56 4.85 6.83
C ASN A 255 20.80 5.86 5.95
N SER A 256 20.01 6.72 6.56
CA SER A 256 19.21 7.73 5.85
C SER A 256 20.04 8.81 5.14
N LEU A 257 21.35 8.83 5.33
CA LEU A 257 22.27 9.82 4.73
C LEU A 257 23.20 9.21 3.69
N THR A 258 23.09 7.91 3.40
CA THR A 258 23.93 7.21 2.44
C THR A 258 23.26 6.99 1.10
N CYS A 259 24.06 6.76 0.07
CA CYS A 259 23.62 6.27 -1.25
C CYS A 259 22.71 7.21 -2.05
N PHE A 260 22.88 8.52 -1.93
CA PHE A 260 22.36 9.48 -2.89
C PHE A 260 23.19 9.48 -4.18
N TYR A 261 24.44 9.06 -4.07
CA TYR A 261 25.34 8.80 -5.19
C TYR A 261 25.56 7.31 -5.36
N ALA A 262 25.66 6.87 -6.61
CA ALA A 262 25.86 5.46 -6.93
C ALA A 262 27.28 5.02 -6.55
N SER A 263 27.40 3.80 -6.07
CA SER A 263 28.65 3.09 -5.88
C SER A 263 28.41 1.58 -5.94
N ALA A 264 29.45 0.78 -6.00
CA ALA A 264 29.33 -0.67 -6.05
C ALA A 264 28.58 -1.25 -4.84
N THR A 265 28.75 -0.66 -3.66
CA THR A 265 28.08 -1.10 -2.42
C THR A 265 26.68 -0.50 -2.23
N CYS A 266 26.35 0.57 -2.94
CA CYS A 266 25.10 1.31 -2.80
C CYS A 266 23.95 0.82 -3.68
N GLN A 267 24.14 -0.20 -4.51
CA GLN A 267 23.19 -0.58 -5.56
C GLN A 267 21.73 -0.64 -5.07
N GLU A 268 21.46 -1.35 -4.00
CA GLU A 268 20.08 -1.59 -3.55
C GLU A 268 19.46 -0.35 -2.91
N GLN A 269 20.17 0.37 -2.05
CA GLN A 269 19.65 1.60 -1.47
C GLN A 269 19.47 2.69 -2.53
N PHE A 270 20.39 2.79 -3.47
CA PHE A 270 20.31 3.74 -4.59
C PHE A 270 19.04 3.52 -5.43
N ILE A 271 18.76 2.27 -5.82
CA ILE A 271 17.53 1.94 -6.54
C ILE A 271 16.29 2.26 -5.70
N SER A 272 16.31 1.97 -4.40
CA SER A 272 15.20 2.31 -3.51
C SER A 272 14.95 3.82 -3.44
N ARG A 273 16.00 4.64 -3.50
CA ARG A 273 15.86 6.10 -3.60
C ARG A 273 15.25 6.56 -4.93
N LEU A 274 15.62 5.91 -6.03
CA LEU A 274 15.00 6.19 -7.33
C LEU A 274 13.50 5.84 -7.33
N VAL A 275 13.14 4.71 -6.77
CA VAL A 275 11.72 4.30 -6.62
C VAL A 275 10.96 5.32 -5.78
N TRP A 276 11.54 5.77 -4.68
CA TRP A 276 10.94 6.80 -3.84
C TRP A 276 10.71 8.12 -4.57
N LEU A 277 11.74 8.64 -5.23
CA LEU A 277 11.63 9.95 -5.90
C LEU A 277 10.61 9.93 -7.05
N GLY A 278 10.42 8.80 -7.70
CA GLY A 278 9.41 8.62 -8.74
C GLY A 278 8.00 8.38 -8.20
N SER A 279 7.84 8.14 -6.90
CA SER A 279 6.53 7.89 -6.29
C SER A 279 5.64 9.15 -6.25
N ARG A 280 4.35 8.94 -6.07
CA ARG A 280 3.37 10.04 -5.93
C ARG A 280 3.63 10.94 -4.73
N SER A 281 4.32 10.45 -3.71
CA SER A 281 4.71 11.22 -2.53
C SER A 281 5.86 12.20 -2.81
N ALA A 282 6.56 12.02 -3.91
CA ALA A 282 7.65 12.91 -4.35
C ALA A 282 7.33 13.49 -5.74
N LEU A 283 8.02 13.09 -6.81
CA LEU A 283 7.86 13.67 -8.14
C LEU A 283 6.71 13.07 -8.96
N GLY A 284 6.19 11.91 -8.60
CA GLY A 284 5.05 11.29 -9.28
C GLY A 284 5.33 10.94 -10.74
N LEU A 285 6.41 10.25 -11.02
CA LEU A 285 6.81 9.85 -12.36
C LEU A 285 6.03 8.60 -12.81
N ASP A 286 4.95 8.79 -13.53
CA ASP A 286 4.12 7.69 -13.99
C ASP A 286 4.88 6.77 -14.98
N GLY A 287 4.65 5.47 -14.84
CA GLY A 287 5.30 4.46 -15.68
C GLY A 287 6.70 4.04 -15.24
N MET A 288 7.23 4.62 -14.15
CA MET A 288 8.54 4.27 -13.59
C MET A 288 8.38 3.40 -12.34
N GLY A 289 8.65 2.11 -12.49
CA GLY A 289 8.75 1.17 -11.37
C GLY A 289 10.20 0.73 -11.14
N GLU A 290 10.41 -0.15 -10.17
CA GLU A 290 11.73 -0.65 -9.80
C GLU A 290 12.49 -1.24 -11.00
N ALA A 291 11.82 -2.08 -11.80
CA ALA A 291 12.43 -2.70 -12.97
C ALA A 291 12.90 -1.67 -14.01
N SER A 292 12.12 -0.62 -14.23
CA SER A 292 12.48 0.47 -15.14
C SER A 292 13.68 1.26 -14.64
N TRP A 293 13.73 1.58 -13.35
CA TRP A 293 14.88 2.25 -12.74
C TRP A 293 16.16 1.40 -12.80
N ARG A 294 16.05 0.10 -12.53
CA ARG A 294 17.18 -0.83 -12.65
C ARG A 294 17.71 -0.88 -14.08
N ALA A 295 16.84 -0.97 -15.07
CA ALA A 295 17.23 -0.99 -16.47
C ALA A 295 17.95 0.29 -16.90
N LEU A 296 17.42 1.45 -16.54
CA LEU A 296 18.05 2.75 -16.84
C LEU A 296 19.41 2.90 -16.17
N HIS A 297 19.50 2.57 -14.87
CA HIS A 297 20.76 2.67 -14.13
C HIS A 297 21.80 1.68 -14.66
N GLN A 298 21.42 0.47 -14.96
CA GLN A 298 22.30 -0.55 -15.49
C GLN A 298 22.89 -0.13 -16.86
N THR A 299 22.09 0.48 -17.70
CA THR A 299 22.50 0.91 -19.04
C THR A 299 23.29 2.22 -19.04
N HIS A 300 22.82 3.20 -18.27
CA HIS A 300 23.35 4.58 -18.33
C HIS A 300 24.27 4.94 -17.16
N ARG A 301 24.39 4.08 -16.16
CA ARG A 301 25.30 4.24 -15.01
C ARG A 301 25.16 5.62 -14.35
N PHE A 302 24.01 5.85 -13.71
CA PHE A 302 23.76 7.12 -13.01
C PHE A 302 24.83 7.40 -11.97
N GLU A 303 25.29 8.64 -11.93
CA GLU A 303 26.19 9.12 -10.90
C GLU A 303 25.44 9.37 -9.58
N HIS A 304 24.25 9.94 -9.66
CA HIS A 304 23.39 10.25 -8.52
C HIS A 304 21.90 10.09 -8.86
N ILE A 305 21.06 10.26 -7.84
CA ILE A 305 19.61 10.01 -7.95
C ILE A 305 18.87 10.91 -8.95
N PHE A 306 19.48 12.00 -9.42
CA PHE A 306 18.87 12.90 -10.42
C PHE A 306 19.52 12.82 -11.81
N SER A 307 20.47 11.92 -12.02
CA SER A 307 21.17 11.78 -13.32
C SER A 307 20.24 11.49 -14.48
N TRP A 308 19.07 10.91 -14.24
CA TRP A 308 18.05 10.65 -15.25
C TRP A 308 17.50 11.91 -15.94
N LEU A 309 17.60 13.10 -15.30
CA LEU A 309 17.22 14.38 -15.91
C LEU A 309 18.05 14.73 -17.13
N ALA A 310 19.25 14.24 -17.22
CA ALA A 310 20.16 14.48 -18.35
C ALA A 310 19.98 13.50 -19.53
N LEU A 311 19.12 12.48 -19.37
CA LEU A 311 18.89 11.51 -20.43
C LEU A 311 18.13 12.12 -21.60
N THR A 312 18.58 11.82 -22.81
CA THR A 312 17.85 12.15 -24.05
C THR A 312 16.79 11.09 -24.32
N SER A 313 15.79 11.45 -25.14
CA SER A 313 14.77 10.50 -25.60
C SER A 313 15.40 9.28 -26.31
N ALA A 314 16.45 9.49 -27.09
CA ALA A 314 17.18 8.42 -27.77
C ALA A 314 17.88 7.47 -26.79
N GLN A 315 18.49 7.99 -25.75
CA GLN A 315 19.13 7.17 -24.71
C GLN A 315 18.11 6.30 -23.98
N ILE A 316 16.95 6.85 -23.64
CA ILE A 316 15.86 6.08 -23.01
C ILE A 316 15.37 4.98 -23.97
N ALA A 317 15.19 5.31 -25.24
CA ALA A 317 14.73 4.35 -26.27
C ALA A 317 15.70 3.18 -26.49
N ASN A 318 17.01 3.42 -26.31
CA ASN A 318 18.05 2.40 -26.44
C ASN A 318 18.21 1.53 -25.17
N THR A 319 17.39 1.78 -24.15
CA THR A 319 17.43 0.98 -22.92
C THR A 319 16.59 -0.28 -23.09
N PRO A 320 17.09 -1.47 -22.73
CA PRO A 320 16.30 -2.69 -22.77
C PRO A 320 15.00 -2.57 -21.98
N GLY A 321 13.88 -3.01 -22.58
CA GLY A 321 12.54 -2.91 -21.98
C GLY A 321 11.80 -1.60 -22.24
N PHE A 322 12.40 -0.66 -22.95
CA PHE A 322 11.75 0.61 -23.34
C PHE A 322 11.43 0.62 -24.82
N ALA A 323 10.20 0.29 -25.20
CA ALA A 323 9.70 0.47 -26.55
C ALA A 323 9.54 1.97 -26.87
N LYS A 324 9.48 2.32 -28.16
CA LYS A 324 9.43 3.71 -28.63
C LYS A 324 8.34 4.56 -27.93
N GLY A 325 7.12 4.06 -27.84
CA GLY A 325 6.02 4.79 -27.20
C GLY A 325 6.24 5.00 -25.70
N LYS A 326 6.79 3.99 -25.01
CA LYS A 326 7.13 4.07 -23.60
C LYS A 326 8.28 5.06 -23.35
N SER A 327 9.31 5.03 -24.19
CA SER A 327 10.45 5.94 -24.04
C SER A 327 10.07 7.40 -24.21
N GLU A 328 9.19 7.72 -25.16
CA GLU A 328 8.69 9.08 -25.34
C GLU A 328 7.84 9.55 -24.14
N GLN A 329 6.99 8.66 -23.62
CA GLN A 329 6.18 8.94 -22.42
C GLN A 329 7.08 9.22 -21.22
N ILE A 330 8.08 8.39 -20.96
CA ILE A 330 9.01 8.55 -19.83
C ILE A 330 9.83 9.83 -20.00
N TRP A 331 10.33 10.12 -21.18
CA TRP A 331 11.06 11.36 -21.43
C TRP A 331 10.21 12.60 -21.15
N ARG A 332 8.94 12.59 -21.55
CA ARG A 332 7.99 13.67 -21.21
C ARG A 332 7.80 13.80 -19.71
N GLN A 333 7.64 12.69 -19.00
CA GLN A 333 7.51 12.69 -17.53
C GLN A 333 8.75 13.31 -16.88
N PHE A 334 9.94 12.94 -17.33
CA PHE A 334 11.19 13.50 -16.80
C PHE A 334 11.27 15.01 -17.02
N ASN A 335 10.88 15.50 -18.20
CA ASN A 335 10.92 16.92 -18.50
C ASN A 335 9.81 17.73 -17.79
N LEU A 336 8.64 17.15 -17.62
CA LEU A 336 7.57 17.74 -16.83
C LEU A 336 7.96 17.88 -15.35
N ALA A 337 8.73 16.93 -14.82
CA ALA A 337 9.25 16.99 -13.46
C ALA A 337 10.08 18.26 -13.20
N ARG A 338 10.76 18.80 -14.20
CA ARG A 338 11.53 20.05 -14.07
C ARG A 338 10.69 21.24 -13.60
N ARG A 339 9.39 21.21 -13.86
CA ARG A 339 8.44 22.27 -13.46
C ARG A 339 7.77 22.03 -12.11
N GLN A 340 8.04 20.90 -11.48
CA GLN A 340 7.52 20.58 -10.17
C GLN A 340 8.01 21.61 -9.13
N PRO A 341 7.17 21.97 -8.14
CA PRO A 341 7.56 22.94 -7.12
C PRO A 341 8.69 22.41 -6.23
N PHE A 342 9.41 23.33 -5.62
CA PHE A 342 10.52 23.07 -4.71
C PHE A 342 10.21 21.98 -3.67
N THR A 343 9.03 22.01 -3.06
CA THR A 343 8.62 21.03 -2.04
C THR A 343 8.63 19.60 -2.55
N ARG A 344 8.28 19.37 -3.82
CA ARG A 344 8.32 18.04 -4.44
C ARG A 344 9.76 17.54 -4.62
N TRP A 345 10.66 18.41 -5.01
CA TRP A 345 12.08 18.09 -5.15
C TRP A 345 12.73 17.80 -3.81
N ILE A 346 12.37 18.53 -2.77
CA ILE A 346 12.85 18.27 -1.40
C ILE A 346 12.34 16.93 -0.87
N MET A 347 11.09 16.58 -1.16
CA MET A 347 10.58 15.23 -0.86
C MET A 347 11.34 14.15 -1.64
N ALA A 348 11.68 14.42 -2.90
CA ALA A 348 12.50 13.50 -3.71
C ALA A 348 13.92 13.31 -3.15
N MET A 349 14.47 14.32 -2.49
CA MET A 349 15.75 14.26 -1.78
C MET A 349 15.64 13.59 -0.40
N ASP A 350 14.48 13.07 -0.07
CA ASP A 350 14.20 12.33 1.17
C ASP A 350 14.45 13.13 2.45
N ILE A 351 14.00 14.37 2.49
CA ILE A 351 14.02 15.17 3.72
C ILE A 351 13.25 14.43 4.83
N PRO A 352 13.80 14.31 6.05
CA PRO A 352 13.14 13.58 7.13
C PRO A 352 11.99 14.36 7.80
N LEU A 353 11.08 14.87 6.97
CA LEU A 353 9.85 15.56 7.35
C LEU A 353 8.63 14.86 6.75
N THR A 354 7.49 15.01 7.42
CA THR A 354 6.21 14.67 6.80
C THR A 354 5.84 15.70 5.74
N GLN A 355 5.02 15.30 4.78
CA GLN A 355 4.51 16.22 3.77
C GLN A 355 3.78 17.42 4.42
N ALA A 356 3.00 17.16 5.47
CA ALA A 356 2.29 18.20 6.21
C ALA A 356 3.26 19.20 6.87
N ALA A 357 4.35 18.72 7.48
CA ALA A 357 5.36 19.57 8.08
C ALA A 357 6.06 20.44 7.02
N LEU A 358 6.41 19.85 5.89
CA LEU A 358 7.06 20.58 4.80
C LEU A 358 6.13 21.66 4.20
N GLN A 359 4.86 21.35 4.03
CA GLN A 359 3.86 22.34 3.58
C GLN A 359 3.66 23.46 4.61
N ALA A 360 3.61 23.12 5.90
CA ALA A 360 3.46 24.08 6.98
C ALA A 360 4.67 25.04 7.10
N SER A 361 5.86 24.59 6.68
CA SER A 361 7.05 25.44 6.65
C SER A 361 6.92 26.62 5.70
N GLY A 362 6.19 26.45 4.60
CA GLY A 362 6.04 27.46 3.55
C GLY A 362 7.31 27.73 2.75
N ASP A 363 8.36 26.93 2.92
CA ASP A 363 9.62 27.12 2.21
C ASP A 363 9.45 26.84 0.71
N ARG A 364 9.97 27.74 -0.10
CA ARG A 364 9.93 27.66 -1.57
C ARG A 364 11.30 27.69 -2.21
N SER A 365 12.37 27.78 -1.40
CA SER A 365 13.74 27.81 -1.88
C SER A 365 14.68 27.10 -0.93
N TRP A 366 15.78 26.62 -1.49
CA TRP A 366 16.87 26.01 -0.72
C TRP A 366 17.46 26.99 0.29
N GLU A 367 17.60 28.26 -0.08
CA GLU A 367 18.07 29.31 0.79
C GLU A 367 17.21 29.49 2.03
N GLN A 368 15.87 29.54 1.86
CA GLN A 368 14.94 29.62 2.98
C GLN A 368 15.08 28.42 3.92
N LEU A 369 15.23 27.23 3.36
CA LEU A 369 15.43 26.01 4.14
C LEU A 369 16.73 26.06 4.94
N LEU A 370 17.83 26.57 4.35
CA LEU A 370 19.12 26.70 5.02
C LEU A 370 19.10 27.70 6.17
N MET A 371 18.24 28.72 6.12
CA MET A 371 18.13 29.73 7.16
C MET A 371 17.40 29.25 8.41
N ARG A 372 16.72 28.11 8.36
CA ARG A 372 15.99 27.57 9.52
C ARG A 372 16.95 26.97 10.53
N THR A 373 16.73 27.34 11.81
CA THR A 373 17.40 26.72 12.93
C THR A 373 16.69 25.43 13.35
N GLU A 374 17.33 24.60 14.15
CA GLU A 374 16.71 23.40 14.74
C GLU A 374 15.42 23.74 15.48
N GLN A 375 15.40 24.87 16.19
CA GLN A 375 14.21 25.32 16.90
C GLN A 375 13.05 25.68 15.97
N HIS A 376 13.33 26.26 14.80
CA HIS A 376 12.32 26.50 13.76
C HIS A 376 11.73 25.20 13.24
N TRP A 377 12.54 24.16 13.06
CA TRP A 377 12.06 22.85 12.64
C TRP A 377 11.16 22.19 13.69
N ARG A 378 11.47 22.33 14.97
CA ARG A 378 10.67 21.81 16.08
C ARG A 378 9.26 22.38 16.15
N GLN A 379 9.03 23.56 15.64
CA GLN A 379 7.72 24.24 15.62
C GLN A 379 6.79 23.67 14.54
N LEU A 380 7.28 22.87 13.62
CA LEU A 380 6.48 22.28 12.56
C LEU A 380 5.65 21.07 13.07
N PRO A 381 4.49 20.78 12.43
CA PRO A 381 3.68 19.63 12.80
C PRO A 381 4.49 18.33 12.81
N SER A 382 4.26 17.48 13.81
CA SER A 382 4.89 16.16 13.96
C SER A 382 6.43 16.18 13.95
N THR A 383 7.04 17.31 14.28
CA THR A 383 8.49 17.50 14.25
C THR A 383 9.03 17.77 15.64
N GLY A 384 9.36 16.68 16.35
CA GLY A 384 10.03 16.76 17.65
C GLY A 384 11.54 16.94 17.51
N GLU A 385 12.22 17.05 18.65
CA GLU A 385 13.67 17.25 18.74
C GLU A 385 14.49 16.29 17.87
N ARG A 386 14.18 14.99 17.98
CA ARG A 386 14.90 13.96 17.21
C ARG A 386 14.78 14.14 15.70
N ARG A 387 13.57 14.48 15.24
CA ARG A 387 13.32 14.68 13.80
C ARG A 387 13.97 15.97 13.31
N ALA A 388 13.90 17.04 14.09
CA ALA A 388 14.57 18.31 13.78
C ALA A 388 16.08 18.12 13.66
N GLY A 389 16.71 17.36 14.58
CA GLY A 389 18.12 17.00 14.48
C GLY A 389 18.47 16.24 13.21
N ARG A 390 17.63 15.31 12.77
CA ARG A 390 17.79 14.58 11.52
C ARG A 390 17.70 15.49 10.29
N VAL A 391 16.85 16.50 10.31
CA VAL A 391 16.77 17.50 9.23
C VAL A 391 18.07 18.27 9.11
N ILE A 392 18.65 18.69 10.22
CA ILE A 392 19.95 19.37 10.25
C ILE A 392 21.06 18.47 9.68
N ASP A 393 21.14 17.22 10.11
CA ASP A 393 22.12 16.26 9.60
C ASP A 393 21.95 16.01 8.09
N TRP A 394 20.74 15.88 7.62
CA TRP A 394 20.43 15.75 6.20
C TRP A 394 20.86 16.99 5.42
N ARG A 395 20.49 18.19 5.87
CA ARG A 395 20.85 19.46 5.25
C ARG A 395 22.38 19.64 5.13
N ASP A 396 23.11 19.23 6.16
CA ASP A 396 24.56 19.41 6.23
C ASP A 396 25.34 18.27 5.55
N ASN A 397 24.64 17.24 5.06
CA ASN A 397 25.27 16.13 4.37
C ASN A 397 25.91 16.58 3.05
N PRO A 398 27.18 16.23 2.78
CA PRO A 398 27.89 16.65 1.56
C PRO A 398 27.20 16.22 0.27
N GLN A 399 26.58 15.03 0.24
CA GLN A 399 25.85 14.55 -0.94
C GLN A 399 24.59 15.39 -1.20
N ILE A 400 23.85 15.75 -0.16
CA ILE A 400 22.68 16.62 -0.27
C ILE A 400 23.08 18.01 -0.77
N LYS A 401 24.16 18.59 -0.24
CA LYS A 401 24.69 19.87 -0.71
C LYS A 401 25.11 19.81 -2.18
N ALA A 402 25.75 18.72 -2.60
CA ALA A 402 26.15 18.53 -3.99
C ALA A 402 24.93 18.42 -4.92
N LEU A 403 23.89 17.68 -4.50
CA LEU A 403 22.65 17.56 -5.26
C LEU A 403 21.92 18.90 -5.38
N SER A 404 21.88 19.71 -4.32
CA SER A 404 21.24 21.03 -4.37
C SER A 404 21.94 21.94 -5.39
N ARG A 405 23.27 21.91 -5.45
CA ARG A 405 24.05 22.65 -6.46
C ARG A 405 23.80 22.14 -7.88
N TRP A 406 23.73 20.83 -8.03
CA TRP A 406 23.44 20.22 -9.34
C TRP A 406 22.04 20.61 -9.84
N LEU A 407 21.02 20.57 -8.95
CA LEU A 407 19.66 20.99 -9.28
C LEU A 407 19.60 22.47 -9.64
N ALA A 408 20.37 23.34 -8.96
CA ALA A 408 20.51 24.74 -9.32
C ALA A 408 21.05 24.91 -10.76
N ALA A 409 22.08 24.15 -11.12
CA ALA A 409 22.64 24.14 -12.48
C ALA A 409 21.65 23.64 -13.54
N GLN A 410 20.68 22.80 -13.15
CA GLN A 410 19.59 22.34 -14.01
C GLN A 410 18.38 23.30 -14.06
N HIS A 411 18.47 24.45 -13.42
CA HIS A 411 17.40 25.46 -13.32
C HIS A 411 16.11 24.91 -12.71
N ILE A 412 16.22 24.00 -11.74
CA ILE A 412 15.07 23.49 -11.02
C ILE A 412 14.54 24.56 -10.05
N PRO A 413 13.21 24.81 -10.00
CA PRO A 413 12.64 25.88 -9.16
C PRO A 413 13.07 25.78 -7.70
N GLY A 414 13.54 26.89 -7.14
CA GLY A 414 13.88 27.01 -5.73
C GLY A 414 15.32 26.65 -5.36
N PHE A 415 16.17 26.15 -6.28
CA PHE A 415 17.55 25.77 -5.98
C PHE A 415 18.61 26.76 -6.45
N GLY A 416 18.27 27.68 -7.33
CA GLY A 416 19.18 28.72 -7.79
C GLY A 416 18.53 30.09 -7.80
N SER A 417 19.33 31.12 -7.64
CA SER A 417 18.93 32.54 -7.82
C SER A 417 18.73 32.86 -9.30
#